data_7a138b71e9e1723a0aa247e7c8a76c7a
#
_entry.id   7a138b71e9e1723a0aa247e7c8a76c7a
#
_cell.length_a   1.000
_cell.length_b   1.000
_cell.length_c   1.000
_cell.angle_alpha   90.00
_cell.angle_beta   90.00
_cell.angle_gamma   90.00
#
_symmetry.space_group_name_H-M   'P 1'
#
loop_
_entity.id
_entity.type
_entity.pdbx_description
1 polymer ?
#
loop_
_entity_poly.entity_id
_entity_poly.type
_entity_poly.pdbx_seq_one_letter_code
_entity_poly.pdbx_strand_id
1 'polypeptide(L)'
;MNELRNDLLRYLTISATDEEWGIVVTTVGYQFIPPGCAYPLSRHPEKYNFKPQTGRILNEYQLVYITKGSGYFSSQSCKSQKINAGTMILLFPGEWHSYYPDRETGWDEYWVGFRGIHIDKRVEKKFFTKEEPLHRIGLSATIVGLYEDILKFASEEKSGYQQMISSIVLHILGSVYYKEKNNSFTNTYVVDKINEARILMKENIEDPLSPEEIAARLGLGYSWFRRMFKEYTGVSPAQYQLQQLSLIHI
;
A
#
# COMPACT_ATOMS: atom_id res chain seq x y z
N MET A 1 30.11 9.49 5.78
CA MET A 1 30.54 9.11 4.41
C MET A 1 29.29 8.68 3.66
N ASN A 2 28.78 9.53 2.76
CA ASN A 2 27.69 9.15 1.88
C ASN A 2 28.26 8.23 0.82
N GLU A 3 28.12 6.93 0.98
CA GLU A 3 28.19 6.03 -0.17
C GLU A 3 27.06 6.47 -1.10
N LEU A 4 27.43 6.89 -2.31
CA LEU A 4 26.53 7.13 -3.42
C LEU A 4 25.69 5.85 -3.56
N ARG A 5 24.40 5.88 -3.15
CA ARG A 5 23.48 4.79 -3.43
C ARG A 5 23.43 4.63 -4.93
N ASN A 6 24.11 3.62 -5.43
CA ASN A 6 24.09 3.27 -6.86
C ASN A 6 22.67 2.89 -7.22
N ASP A 7 22.20 3.34 -8.39
CA ASP A 7 20.95 2.86 -8.98
C ASP A 7 20.96 1.34 -8.99
N LEU A 8 19.96 0.73 -8.37
CA LEU A 8 19.77 -0.72 -8.30
C LEU A 8 18.55 -1.08 -9.13
N LEU A 9 18.74 -1.98 -10.09
CA LEU A 9 17.66 -2.45 -10.95
C LEU A 9 17.83 -3.93 -11.20
N ARG A 10 16.77 -4.71 -10.98
CA ARG A 10 16.71 -6.14 -11.23
C ARG A 10 15.44 -6.52 -11.98
N TYR A 11 15.61 -7.34 -13.02
CA TYR A 11 14.55 -8.08 -13.71
C TYR A 11 14.70 -9.53 -13.29
N LEU A 12 13.63 -10.12 -12.75
CA LEU A 12 13.71 -11.40 -12.06
C LEU A 12 13.20 -12.54 -12.93
N THR A 13 13.86 -13.68 -12.85
CA THR A 13 13.41 -14.93 -13.45
C THR A 13 12.31 -15.53 -12.59
N ILE A 14 11.27 -16.04 -13.23
CA ILE A 14 10.09 -16.63 -12.60
C ILE A 14 9.91 -18.05 -13.15
N SER A 15 9.83 -19.04 -12.29
CA SER A 15 9.52 -20.41 -12.63
C SER A 15 8.01 -20.69 -12.54
N ALA A 16 7.55 -21.80 -13.11
CA ALA A 16 6.17 -22.24 -12.97
C ALA A 16 5.76 -22.45 -11.48
N THR A 17 6.67 -22.98 -10.68
CA THR A 17 6.43 -23.17 -9.23
C THR A 17 6.30 -21.85 -8.49
N ASP A 18 7.00 -20.80 -8.92
CA ASP A 18 6.83 -19.47 -8.31
C ASP A 18 5.44 -18.90 -8.61
N GLU A 19 4.91 -19.14 -9.80
CA GLU A 19 3.55 -18.69 -10.16
C GLU A 19 2.46 -19.36 -9.33
N GLU A 20 2.64 -20.64 -8.96
CA GLU A 20 1.73 -21.37 -8.08
C GLU A 20 1.66 -20.77 -6.66
N TRP A 21 2.65 -19.97 -6.24
CA TRP A 21 2.60 -19.21 -4.98
C TRP A 21 1.51 -18.14 -4.95
N GLY A 22 0.95 -17.80 -6.14
CA GLY A 22 -0.16 -16.88 -6.30
C GLY A 22 0.20 -15.40 -6.34
N ILE A 23 1.47 -15.05 -6.21
CA ILE A 23 2.05 -13.74 -6.50
C ILE A 23 3.54 -13.92 -6.79
N VAL A 24 4.03 -13.24 -7.82
CA VAL A 24 5.44 -13.24 -8.21
C VAL A 24 5.93 -11.83 -8.41
N VAL A 25 7.20 -11.59 -8.10
CA VAL A 25 7.89 -10.31 -8.35
C VAL A 25 8.63 -10.39 -9.67
N THR A 26 8.39 -9.42 -10.53
CA THR A 26 8.94 -9.34 -11.90
C THR A 26 10.14 -8.40 -11.98
N THR A 27 10.06 -7.29 -11.25
CA THR A 27 11.09 -6.25 -11.24
C THR A 27 11.22 -5.63 -9.86
N VAL A 28 12.40 -5.14 -9.53
CA VAL A 28 12.63 -4.34 -8.32
C VAL A 28 13.75 -3.36 -8.57
N GLY A 29 13.66 -2.17 -7.97
CA GLY A 29 14.74 -1.20 -8.08
C GLY A 29 14.63 -0.04 -7.10
N TYR A 30 15.72 0.70 -7.08
CA TYR A 30 15.87 2.00 -6.46
C TYR A 30 16.59 2.92 -7.43
N GLN A 31 16.14 4.16 -7.53
CA GLN A 31 16.76 5.17 -8.36
C GLN A 31 16.73 6.55 -7.69
N PHE A 32 17.86 7.23 -7.81
CA PHE A 32 17.97 8.64 -7.46
C PHE A 32 18.01 9.48 -8.73
N ILE A 33 17.09 10.40 -8.89
CA ILE A 33 17.00 11.35 -9.98
C ILE A 33 17.34 12.76 -9.46
N PRO A 34 18.54 13.27 -9.74
CA PRO A 34 18.92 14.62 -9.34
C PRO A 34 18.04 15.71 -9.99
N PRO A 35 17.93 16.90 -9.38
CA PRO A 35 17.34 18.06 -10.04
C PRO A 35 17.96 18.32 -11.41
N GLY A 36 17.12 18.67 -12.40
CA GLY A 36 17.55 18.99 -13.76
C GLY A 36 17.86 17.81 -14.68
N CYS A 37 17.92 16.57 -14.15
CA CYS A 37 18.18 15.38 -14.95
C CYS A 37 16.98 15.00 -15.83
N ALA A 38 17.28 14.33 -16.96
CA ALA A 38 16.25 13.72 -17.79
C ALA A 38 15.66 12.48 -17.10
N TYR A 39 14.36 12.22 -17.31
CA TYR A 39 13.67 11.06 -16.81
C TYR A 39 12.88 10.35 -17.92
N PRO A 40 12.86 9.01 -17.95
CA PRO A 40 13.67 8.08 -17.13
C PRO A 40 15.15 8.12 -17.50
N LEU A 41 16.02 7.63 -16.62
CA LEU A 41 17.42 7.44 -16.95
C LEU A 41 17.56 6.33 -18.02
N SER A 42 18.48 6.49 -18.97
CA SER A 42 18.62 5.67 -20.19
C SER A 42 19.05 4.20 -19.98
N ARG A 43 18.97 3.68 -18.78
CA ARG A 43 19.42 2.32 -18.40
C ARG A 43 18.34 1.25 -18.40
N HIS A 44 17.09 1.59 -18.70
CA HIS A 44 15.99 0.64 -18.74
C HIS A 44 15.92 -0.08 -20.11
N PRO A 45 15.60 -1.38 -20.16
CA PRO A 45 15.23 -2.05 -21.39
C PRO A 45 14.06 -1.33 -22.08
N GLU A 46 13.97 -1.42 -23.42
CA GLU A 46 12.95 -0.73 -24.23
C GLU A 46 11.51 -0.89 -23.65
N LYS A 47 11.17 -2.09 -23.17
CA LYS A 47 9.86 -2.39 -22.58
C LYS A 47 9.51 -1.50 -21.37
N TYR A 48 10.50 -1.06 -20.61
CA TYR A 48 10.34 -0.24 -19.42
C TYR A 48 10.73 1.21 -19.63
N ASN A 49 11.34 1.51 -20.79
CA ASN A 49 11.70 2.88 -21.16
C ASN A 49 10.46 3.60 -21.72
N PHE A 50 10.22 4.81 -21.26
CA PHE A 50 9.10 5.63 -21.75
C PHE A 50 9.47 7.11 -21.69
N LYS A 51 8.78 7.90 -22.51
CA LYS A 51 8.86 9.36 -22.42
C LYS A 51 7.67 9.84 -21.59
N PRO A 52 7.86 10.77 -20.63
CA PRO A 52 6.74 11.30 -19.83
C PRO A 52 5.55 11.80 -20.65
N GLN A 53 5.82 12.32 -21.86
CA GLN A 53 4.81 12.85 -22.78
C GLN A 53 3.94 11.76 -23.40
N THR A 54 4.48 10.58 -23.63
CA THR A 54 3.77 9.45 -24.26
C THR A 54 3.23 8.47 -23.26
N GLY A 55 3.80 8.43 -22.03
CA GLY A 55 3.49 7.42 -21.03
C GLY A 55 3.82 5.99 -21.48
N ARG A 56 3.30 5.02 -20.76
CA ARG A 56 3.43 3.59 -21.10
C ARG A 56 2.25 2.77 -20.55
N ILE A 57 2.15 1.52 -21.02
CA ILE A 57 1.27 0.49 -20.47
C ILE A 57 2.15 -0.68 -20.02
N LEU A 58 1.96 -1.17 -18.81
CA LEU A 58 2.60 -2.37 -18.28
C LEU A 58 1.60 -3.51 -18.16
N ASN A 59 2.09 -4.75 -18.21
CA ASN A 59 1.27 -5.96 -18.02
C ASN A 59 1.43 -6.53 -16.58
N GLU A 60 1.78 -5.66 -15.64
CA GLU A 60 2.02 -6.00 -14.24
C GLU A 60 1.58 -4.85 -13.35
N TYR A 61 1.36 -5.12 -12.07
CA TYR A 61 1.24 -4.08 -11.06
C TYR A 61 2.64 -3.57 -10.70
N GLN A 62 2.74 -2.29 -10.34
CA GLN A 62 3.94 -1.76 -9.69
C GLN A 62 3.56 -0.91 -8.48
N LEU A 63 4.28 -1.10 -7.39
CA LEU A 63 4.29 -0.17 -6.26
C LEU A 63 5.53 0.70 -6.40
N VAL A 64 5.33 2.00 -6.62
CA VAL A 64 6.39 3.01 -6.72
C VAL A 64 6.30 3.93 -5.50
N TYR A 65 7.33 3.98 -4.70
CA TYR A 65 7.37 4.76 -3.47
C TYR A 65 8.35 5.92 -3.58
N ILE A 66 7.83 7.14 -3.53
CA ILE A 66 8.63 8.36 -3.59
C ILE A 66 9.10 8.71 -2.18
N THR A 67 10.41 8.68 -1.94
CA THR A 67 10.99 8.91 -0.61
C THR A 67 11.61 10.28 -0.46
N LYS A 68 11.86 11.00 -1.56
CA LYS A 68 12.38 12.37 -1.57
C LYS A 68 11.91 13.10 -2.80
N GLY A 69 11.82 14.43 -2.73
CA GLY A 69 11.46 15.28 -3.85
C GLY A 69 9.97 15.27 -4.17
N SER A 70 9.64 15.67 -5.38
CA SER A 70 8.27 15.77 -5.88
C SER A 70 8.20 15.52 -7.38
N GLY A 71 6.99 15.35 -7.90
CA GLY A 71 6.78 15.13 -9.33
C GLY A 71 5.30 15.13 -9.69
N TYR A 72 4.99 14.51 -10.81
CA TYR A 72 3.63 14.44 -11.34
C TYR A 72 3.29 13.01 -11.73
N PHE A 73 2.04 12.65 -11.56
CA PHE A 73 1.48 11.37 -11.98
C PHE A 73 0.17 11.61 -12.73
N SER A 74 -0.08 10.80 -13.74
CA SER A 74 -1.37 10.68 -14.43
C SER A 74 -1.59 9.27 -14.95
N SER A 75 -2.84 8.84 -15.04
CA SER A 75 -3.22 7.59 -15.71
C SER A 75 -4.50 7.80 -16.50
N GLN A 76 -4.95 6.76 -17.19
CA GLN A 76 -6.22 6.81 -17.92
C GLN A 76 -7.40 7.07 -16.97
N SER A 77 -7.37 6.52 -15.76
CA SER A 77 -8.43 6.64 -14.74
C SER A 77 -8.17 7.77 -13.72
N CYS A 78 -6.97 8.35 -13.68
CA CYS A 78 -6.59 9.40 -12.72
C CYS A 78 -6.00 10.61 -13.44
N LYS A 79 -6.63 11.79 -13.25
CA LYS A 79 -6.13 13.05 -13.79
C LYS A 79 -4.75 13.38 -13.24
N SER A 80 -3.99 14.20 -13.98
CA SER A 80 -2.67 14.64 -13.56
C SER A 80 -2.71 15.30 -12.17
N GLN A 81 -1.89 14.79 -11.26
CA GLN A 81 -1.76 15.28 -9.88
C GLN A 81 -0.29 15.45 -9.53
N LYS A 82 0.00 16.45 -8.69
CA LYS A 82 1.31 16.59 -8.06
C LYS A 82 1.45 15.56 -6.94
N ILE A 83 2.60 14.89 -6.91
CA ILE A 83 2.98 13.93 -5.88
C ILE A 83 4.23 14.40 -5.17
N ASN A 84 4.36 14.07 -3.90
CA ASN A 84 5.48 14.45 -3.04
C ASN A 84 6.06 13.22 -2.36
N ALA A 85 7.22 13.39 -1.72
CA ALA A 85 7.77 12.38 -0.83
C ALA A 85 6.72 11.86 0.18
N GLY A 86 6.71 10.55 0.41
CA GLY A 86 5.69 9.85 1.21
C GLY A 86 4.47 9.38 0.40
N THR A 87 4.48 9.55 -0.92
CA THR A 87 3.42 8.99 -1.80
C THR A 87 3.86 7.62 -2.32
N MET A 88 2.96 6.64 -2.20
CA MET A 88 3.02 5.35 -2.88
C MET A 88 2.08 5.38 -4.07
N ILE A 89 2.57 5.00 -5.25
CA ILE A 89 1.78 4.87 -6.48
C ILE A 89 1.55 3.38 -6.72
N LEU A 90 0.31 2.96 -6.91
CA LEU A 90 -0.01 1.63 -7.42
C LEU A 90 -0.38 1.73 -8.90
N LEU A 91 0.45 1.17 -9.77
CA LEU A 91 0.20 1.04 -11.20
C LEU A 91 -0.53 -0.28 -11.47
N PHE A 92 -1.45 -0.25 -12.44
CA PHE A 92 -2.31 -1.39 -12.78
C PHE A 92 -1.96 -1.94 -14.16
N PRO A 93 -2.03 -3.27 -14.37
CA PRO A 93 -1.81 -3.86 -15.67
C PRO A 93 -2.86 -3.38 -16.69
N GLY A 94 -2.40 -3.15 -17.92
CA GLY A 94 -3.26 -2.67 -19.02
C GLY A 94 -3.71 -1.22 -18.91
N GLU A 95 -3.32 -0.50 -17.86
CA GLU A 95 -3.67 0.91 -17.63
C GLU A 95 -2.55 1.82 -18.14
N TRP A 96 -2.89 2.75 -19.04
CA TRP A 96 -1.94 3.78 -19.45
C TRP A 96 -1.60 4.69 -18.27
N HIS A 97 -0.32 4.99 -18.08
CA HIS A 97 0.16 5.89 -17.05
C HIS A 97 1.42 6.63 -17.46
N SER A 98 1.63 7.77 -16.81
CA SER A 98 2.86 8.56 -16.87
C SER A 98 3.17 9.15 -15.50
N TYR A 99 4.43 9.18 -15.14
CA TYR A 99 4.94 9.87 -13.96
C TYR A 99 6.38 10.33 -14.19
N TYR A 100 6.76 11.40 -13.54
CA TYR A 100 8.09 11.99 -13.68
C TYR A 100 8.38 12.97 -12.55
N PRO A 101 9.67 13.15 -12.17
CA PRO A 101 10.09 14.11 -11.15
C PRO A 101 9.89 15.55 -11.62
N ASP A 102 9.65 16.42 -10.66
CA ASP A 102 9.77 17.86 -10.85
C ASP A 102 11.25 18.20 -11.11
N ARG A 103 11.52 19.03 -12.11
CA ARG A 103 12.87 19.40 -12.50
C ARG A 103 13.65 20.15 -11.42
N GLU A 104 12.95 20.86 -10.55
CA GLU A 104 13.58 21.65 -9.49
C GLU A 104 14.01 20.78 -8.30
N THR A 105 13.27 19.71 -8.03
CA THR A 105 13.50 18.88 -6.84
C THR A 105 14.17 17.55 -7.14
N GLY A 106 13.99 17.01 -8.36
CA GLY A 106 14.28 15.60 -8.60
C GLY A 106 13.44 14.71 -7.67
N TRP A 107 13.79 13.44 -7.53
CA TRP A 107 13.25 12.55 -6.52
C TRP A 107 14.10 11.31 -6.28
N ASP A 108 13.80 10.60 -5.17
CA ASP A 108 14.24 9.23 -4.91
C ASP A 108 13.02 8.32 -4.98
N GLU A 109 13.13 7.24 -5.76
CA GLU A 109 12.07 6.25 -5.91
C GLU A 109 12.54 4.83 -5.67
N TYR A 110 11.73 4.05 -4.95
CA TYR A 110 11.79 2.60 -4.92
C TYR A 110 10.63 2.06 -5.74
N TRP A 111 10.81 0.93 -6.41
CA TRP A 111 9.70 0.24 -7.05
C TRP A 111 9.83 -1.27 -6.95
N VAL A 112 8.68 -1.93 -7.03
CA VAL A 112 8.55 -3.37 -7.18
C VAL A 112 7.42 -3.66 -8.15
N GLY A 113 7.74 -4.39 -9.24
CA GLY A 113 6.76 -4.93 -10.19
C GLY A 113 6.35 -6.33 -9.78
N PHE A 114 5.08 -6.66 -9.88
CA PHE A 114 4.54 -7.96 -9.47
C PHE A 114 3.22 -8.27 -10.17
N ARG A 115 2.84 -9.55 -10.18
CA ARG A 115 1.57 -10.03 -10.70
C ARG A 115 1.10 -11.28 -9.98
N GLY A 116 -0.17 -11.63 -10.11
CA GLY A 116 -0.73 -12.87 -9.59
C GLY A 116 -2.11 -12.74 -8.97
N ILE A 117 -2.76 -13.88 -8.75
CA ILE A 117 -4.14 -13.98 -8.30
C ILE A 117 -4.39 -13.28 -6.94
N HIS A 118 -3.35 -13.19 -6.08
CA HIS A 118 -3.52 -12.55 -4.78
C HIS A 118 -3.75 -11.04 -4.89
N ILE A 119 -3.11 -10.34 -5.85
CA ILE A 119 -3.38 -8.93 -6.08
C ILE A 119 -4.65 -8.74 -6.90
N ASP A 120 -4.88 -9.59 -7.93
CA ASP A 120 -6.07 -9.49 -8.78
C ASP A 120 -7.37 -9.56 -7.95
N LYS A 121 -7.44 -10.48 -6.99
CA LYS A 121 -8.58 -10.58 -6.06
C LYS A 121 -8.76 -9.35 -5.18
N ARG A 122 -7.68 -8.70 -4.74
CA ARG A 122 -7.76 -7.47 -3.95
C ARG A 122 -8.31 -6.31 -4.76
N VAL A 123 -7.92 -6.21 -6.02
CA VAL A 123 -8.42 -5.20 -6.95
C VAL A 123 -9.89 -5.50 -7.29
N GLU A 124 -10.26 -6.74 -7.60
CA GLU A 124 -11.65 -7.16 -7.81
C GLU A 124 -12.55 -6.80 -6.63
N LYS A 125 -12.06 -7.02 -5.40
CA LYS A 125 -12.77 -6.68 -4.15
C LYS A 125 -12.63 -5.21 -3.75
N LYS A 126 -12.04 -4.36 -4.58
CA LYS A 126 -11.91 -2.90 -4.39
C LYS A 126 -11.13 -2.49 -3.13
N PHE A 127 -10.16 -3.30 -2.69
CA PHE A 127 -9.17 -2.86 -1.71
C PHE A 127 -8.23 -1.82 -2.29
N PHE A 128 -7.97 -1.91 -3.61
CA PHE A 128 -7.22 -0.96 -4.41
C PHE A 128 -7.95 -0.74 -5.72
N THR A 129 -7.99 0.50 -6.24
CA THR A 129 -8.71 0.84 -7.46
C THR A 129 -7.87 1.71 -8.39
N LYS A 130 -8.18 1.67 -9.69
CA LYS A 130 -7.49 2.47 -10.72
C LYS A 130 -7.78 3.96 -10.60
N GLU A 131 -8.94 4.30 -10.05
CA GLU A 131 -9.40 5.66 -9.81
C GLU A 131 -8.65 6.34 -8.67
N GLU A 132 -8.14 5.55 -7.70
CA GLU A 132 -7.39 6.00 -6.53
C GLU A 132 -6.01 5.35 -6.44
N PRO A 133 -5.11 5.59 -7.42
CA PRO A 133 -3.80 4.93 -7.49
C PRO A 133 -2.75 5.54 -6.56
N LEU A 134 -3.04 6.69 -5.95
CA LEU A 134 -2.11 7.47 -5.14
C LEU A 134 -2.41 7.35 -3.64
N HIS A 135 -1.53 6.71 -2.92
CA HIS A 135 -1.63 6.46 -1.49
C HIS A 135 -0.67 7.36 -0.71
N ARG A 136 -1.20 8.39 -0.03
CA ARG A 136 -0.40 9.35 0.75
C ARG A 136 -0.14 8.83 2.16
N ILE A 137 0.81 7.92 2.28
CA ILE A 137 1.10 7.17 3.52
C ILE A 137 2.19 7.82 4.40
N GLY A 138 2.75 8.95 3.95
CA GLY A 138 3.88 9.61 4.61
C GLY A 138 5.19 8.85 4.45
N LEU A 139 6.29 9.43 4.94
CA LEU A 139 7.59 8.77 4.98
C LEU A 139 7.59 7.66 6.05
N SER A 140 8.13 6.50 5.71
CA SER A 140 8.15 5.33 6.60
C SER A 140 9.43 4.53 6.43
N ALA A 141 10.28 4.57 7.44
CA ALA A 141 11.51 3.79 7.49
C ALA A 141 11.22 2.28 7.37
N THR A 142 10.10 1.81 7.95
CA THR A 142 9.68 0.40 7.83
C THR A 142 9.43 0.01 6.38
N ILE A 143 8.70 0.84 5.61
CA ILE A 143 8.42 0.55 4.19
C ILE A 143 9.71 0.62 3.36
N VAL A 144 10.59 1.58 3.62
CA VAL A 144 11.91 1.65 2.98
C VAL A 144 12.70 0.36 3.25
N GLY A 145 12.76 -0.08 4.52
CA GLY A 145 13.42 -1.33 4.89
C GLY A 145 12.86 -2.56 4.16
N LEU A 146 11.53 -2.62 3.95
CA LEU A 146 10.92 -3.70 3.16
C LEU A 146 11.37 -3.68 1.69
N TYR A 147 11.52 -2.52 1.06
CA TYR A 147 12.09 -2.43 -0.29
C TYR A 147 13.58 -2.83 -0.31
N GLU A 148 14.35 -2.41 0.69
CA GLU A 148 15.75 -2.80 0.82
C GLU A 148 15.91 -4.32 1.01
N ASP A 149 15.02 -4.96 1.78
CA ASP A 149 14.96 -6.42 1.91
C ASP A 149 14.63 -7.11 0.59
N ILE A 150 13.64 -6.61 -0.19
CA ILE A 150 13.35 -7.14 -1.52
C ILE A 150 14.59 -7.05 -2.41
N LEU A 151 15.25 -5.88 -2.46
CA LEU A 151 16.48 -5.67 -3.25
C LEU A 151 17.60 -6.65 -2.84
N LYS A 152 17.79 -6.85 -1.55
CA LYS A 152 18.77 -7.79 -0.99
C LYS A 152 18.48 -9.23 -1.43
N PHE A 153 17.27 -9.74 -1.16
CA PHE A 153 16.92 -11.12 -1.53
C PHE A 153 16.93 -11.32 -3.06
N ALA A 154 16.47 -10.34 -3.83
CA ALA A 154 16.56 -10.37 -5.29
C ALA A 154 18.00 -10.34 -5.83
N SER A 155 18.95 -9.78 -5.09
CA SER A 155 20.38 -9.80 -5.47
C SER A 155 21.07 -11.10 -5.12
N GLU A 156 20.61 -11.79 -4.07
CA GLU A 156 21.18 -13.06 -3.63
C GLU A 156 20.67 -14.26 -4.43
N GLU A 157 19.47 -14.19 -5.01
CA GLU A 157 18.80 -15.23 -5.82
C GLU A 157 18.85 -16.65 -5.19
N LYS A 158 18.82 -16.74 -3.85
CA LYS A 158 18.82 -18.02 -3.15
C LYS A 158 17.49 -18.75 -3.36
N SER A 159 17.50 -20.08 -3.22
CA SER A 159 16.29 -20.89 -3.33
C SER A 159 15.17 -20.35 -2.44
N GLY A 160 13.97 -20.19 -3.00
CA GLY A 160 12.82 -19.61 -2.29
C GLY A 160 12.81 -18.08 -2.19
N TYR A 161 13.72 -17.39 -2.87
CA TYR A 161 13.75 -15.91 -2.81
C TYR A 161 12.47 -15.27 -3.36
N GLN A 162 11.87 -15.87 -4.41
CA GLN A 162 10.60 -15.37 -4.98
C GLN A 162 9.47 -15.39 -3.95
N GLN A 163 9.35 -16.48 -3.17
CA GLN A 163 8.36 -16.61 -2.11
C GLN A 163 8.57 -15.57 -1.00
N MET A 164 9.84 -15.35 -0.65
CA MET A 164 10.20 -14.34 0.36
C MET A 164 9.84 -12.93 -0.09
N ILE A 165 10.30 -12.50 -1.27
CA ILE A 165 10.03 -11.13 -1.76
C ILE A 165 8.55 -10.90 -2.07
N SER A 166 7.84 -11.92 -2.53
CA SER A 166 6.38 -11.88 -2.75
C SER A 166 5.61 -11.66 -1.45
N SER A 167 6.07 -12.30 -0.36
CA SER A 167 5.48 -12.09 0.98
C SER A 167 5.74 -10.67 1.49
N ILE A 168 6.90 -10.10 1.18
CA ILE A 168 7.20 -8.69 1.52
C ILE A 168 6.30 -7.73 0.73
N VAL A 169 6.02 -8.01 -0.55
CA VAL A 169 5.05 -7.21 -1.34
C VAL A 169 3.66 -7.21 -0.68
N LEU A 170 3.19 -8.37 -0.21
CA LEU A 170 1.92 -8.44 0.53
C LEU A 170 1.97 -7.64 1.84
N HIS A 171 3.10 -7.64 2.54
CA HIS A 171 3.30 -6.82 3.73
C HIS A 171 3.24 -5.31 3.40
N ILE A 172 3.88 -4.86 2.30
CA ILE A 172 3.81 -3.47 1.86
C ILE A 172 2.35 -3.10 1.54
N LEU A 173 1.63 -3.91 0.76
CA LEU A 173 0.22 -3.68 0.43
C LEU A 173 -0.65 -3.57 1.68
N GLY A 174 -0.47 -4.49 2.64
CA GLY A 174 -1.18 -4.43 3.93
C GLY A 174 -0.86 -3.17 4.72
N SER A 175 0.42 -2.76 4.73
CA SER A 175 0.87 -1.53 5.42
C SER A 175 0.29 -0.26 4.78
N VAL A 176 0.22 -0.20 3.45
CA VAL A 176 -0.40 0.91 2.71
C VAL A 176 -1.87 1.01 3.09
N TYR A 177 -2.62 -0.09 2.96
CA TYR A 177 -4.04 -0.13 3.30
C TYR A 177 -4.30 0.25 4.75
N TYR A 178 -3.50 -0.28 5.70
CA TYR A 178 -3.59 0.05 7.12
C TYR A 178 -3.38 1.55 7.38
N LYS A 179 -2.33 2.14 6.80
CA LYS A 179 -2.03 3.56 6.97
C LYS A 179 -3.14 4.45 6.42
N GLU A 180 -3.69 4.14 5.23
CA GLU A 180 -4.80 4.91 4.66
C GLU A 180 -6.05 4.86 5.52
N LYS A 181 -6.43 3.68 5.99
CA LYS A 181 -7.59 3.53 6.87
C LYS A 181 -7.41 4.29 8.19
N ASN A 182 -6.20 4.32 8.73
CA ASN A 182 -5.93 5.05 9.97
C ASN A 182 -5.70 6.55 9.74
N ASN A 183 -5.20 6.97 8.58
CA ASN A 183 -5.11 8.39 8.22
C ASN A 183 -6.49 9.03 8.00
N SER A 184 -7.47 8.28 7.51
CA SER A 184 -8.86 8.74 7.41
C SER A 184 -9.51 8.98 8.78
N PHE A 185 -9.01 8.31 9.83
CA PHE A 185 -9.41 8.51 11.24
C PHE A 185 -8.45 9.48 11.96
N THR A 186 -8.12 10.61 11.33
CA THR A 186 -7.33 11.70 11.98
C THR A 186 -8.06 12.34 13.16
N ASN A 187 -9.34 12.07 13.32
CA ASN A 187 -10.11 12.49 14.48
C ASN A 187 -9.84 11.54 15.66
N THR A 188 -8.84 11.86 16.48
CA THR A 188 -8.47 11.14 17.71
C THR A 188 -9.71 10.82 18.55
N TYR A 189 -10.69 11.75 18.63
CA TYR A 189 -11.95 11.57 19.34
C TYR A 189 -12.72 10.33 18.86
N VAL A 190 -12.83 10.10 17.54
CA VAL A 190 -13.54 8.91 17.01
C VAL A 190 -12.83 7.63 17.40
N VAL A 191 -11.49 7.59 17.22
CA VAL A 191 -10.66 6.43 17.59
C VAL A 191 -10.78 6.13 19.08
N ASP A 192 -10.69 7.15 19.93
CA ASP A 192 -10.81 7.00 21.37
C ASP A 192 -12.19 6.45 21.75
N LYS A 193 -13.27 6.98 21.18
CA LYS A 193 -14.63 6.49 21.44
C LYS A 193 -14.87 5.05 20.97
N ILE A 194 -14.29 4.64 19.84
CA ILE A 194 -14.37 3.25 19.40
C ILE A 194 -13.58 2.32 20.33
N ASN A 195 -12.41 2.77 20.80
CA ASN A 195 -11.61 1.99 21.75
C ASN A 195 -12.31 1.90 23.13
N GLU A 196 -12.91 2.98 23.65
CA GLU A 196 -13.74 2.96 24.85
C GLU A 196 -14.90 1.96 24.70
N ALA A 197 -15.58 1.95 23.54
CA ALA A 197 -16.64 0.98 23.26
C ALA A 197 -16.13 -0.47 23.32
N ARG A 198 -14.98 -0.75 22.73
CA ARG A 198 -14.36 -2.09 22.75
C ARG A 198 -14.00 -2.54 24.16
N ILE A 199 -13.54 -1.62 25.02
CA ILE A 199 -13.25 -1.88 26.43
C ILE A 199 -14.57 -2.21 27.16
N LEU A 200 -15.60 -1.39 27.01
CA LEU A 200 -16.91 -1.64 27.60
C LEU A 200 -17.51 -2.99 27.20
N MET A 201 -17.40 -3.38 25.93
CA MET A 201 -17.83 -4.69 25.44
C MET A 201 -17.08 -5.84 26.12
N LYS A 202 -15.77 -5.69 26.30
CA LYS A 202 -14.90 -6.69 26.91
C LYS A 202 -15.17 -6.81 28.42
N GLU A 203 -15.35 -5.71 29.11
CA GLU A 203 -15.63 -5.68 30.56
C GLU A 203 -17.00 -6.25 30.92
N ASN A 204 -18.00 -6.15 30.03
CA ASN A 204 -19.34 -6.62 30.22
C ASN A 204 -19.65 -7.88 29.40
N ILE A 205 -18.67 -8.78 29.26
CA ILE A 205 -18.80 -9.93 28.37
C ILE A 205 -19.74 -11.01 28.89
N GLU A 206 -19.88 -11.14 30.26
CA GLU A 206 -20.79 -12.08 30.91
C GLU A 206 -22.25 -11.59 30.91
N ASP A 207 -22.46 -10.26 30.95
CA ASP A 207 -23.77 -9.61 30.84
C ASP A 207 -23.68 -8.49 29.77
N PRO A 208 -23.79 -8.86 28.48
CA PRO A 208 -23.46 -7.96 27.37
C PRO A 208 -24.44 -6.78 27.28
N LEU A 209 -23.91 -5.57 27.37
CA LEU A 209 -24.64 -4.35 27.04
C LEU A 209 -25.06 -4.35 25.58
N SER A 210 -26.28 -3.91 25.29
CA SER A 210 -26.65 -3.67 23.88
C SER A 210 -25.80 -2.59 23.23
N PRO A 211 -25.62 -2.61 21.90
CA PRO A 211 -24.89 -1.55 21.21
C PRO A 211 -25.48 -0.15 21.43
N GLU A 212 -26.78 -0.05 21.63
CA GLU A 212 -27.52 1.17 21.97
C GLU A 212 -27.11 1.71 23.37
N GLU A 213 -27.03 0.82 24.36
CA GLU A 213 -26.59 1.18 25.71
C GLU A 213 -25.12 1.61 25.73
N ILE A 214 -24.25 0.95 24.93
CA ILE A 214 -22.85 1.36 24.79
C ILE A 214 -22.78 2.76 24.19
N ALA A 215 -23.52 3.02 23.11
CA ALA A 215 -23.54 4.34 22.47
C ALA A 215 -24.00 5.42 23.46
N ALA A 216 -25.09 5.14 24.24
CA ALA A 216 -25.59 6.05 25.23
C ALA A 216 -24.59 6.34 26.36
N ARG A 217 -23.87 5.32 26.86
CA ARG A 217 -22.81 5.49 27.89
C ARG A 217 -21.64 6.34 27.40
N LEU A 218 -21.35 6.26 26.09
CA LEU A 218 -20.29 7.07 25.47
C LEU A 218 -20.75 8.46 25.05
N GLY A 219 -22.02 8.81 25.26
CA GLY A 219 -22.59 10.09 24.85
C GLY A 219 -22.77 10.23 23.35
N LEU A 220 -22.95 9.13 22.63
CA LEU A 220 -23.02 9.07 21.17
C LEU A 220 -24.43 8.72 20.67
N GLY A 221 -24.83 9.31 19.54
CA GLY A 221 -26.01 8.84 18.82
C GLY A 221 -25.75 7.45 18.21
N TYR A 222 -26.68 6.50 18.43
CA TYR A 222 -26.50 5.10 18.00
C TYR A 222 -26.20 4.95 16.50
N SER A 223 -26.92 5.65 15.62
CA SER A 223 -26.71 5.57 14.18
C SER A 223 -25.32 6.02 13.77
N TRP A 224 -24.79 7.08 14.38
CA TRP A 224 -23.43 7.55 14.16
C TRP A 224 -22.40 6.55 14.70
N PHE A 225 -22.59 6.08 15.95
CA PHE A 225 -21.73 5.08 16.59
C PHE A 225 -21.62 3.82 15.74
N ARG A 226 -22.76 3.24 15.32
CA ARG A 226 -22.82 2.03 14.50
C ARG A 226 -22.05 2.17 13.19
N ARG A 227 -22.20 3.32 12.51
CA ARG A 227 -21.48 3.61 11.25
C ARG A 227 -19.98 3.72 11.49
N MET A 228 -19.54 4.53 12.44
CA MET A 228 -18.11 4.74 12.74
C MET A 228 -17.45 3.47 13.26
N PHE A 229 -18.12 2.73 14.12
CA PHE A 229 -17.61 1.46 14.63
C PHE A 229 -17.38 0.45 13.48
N LYS A 230 -18.36 0.32 12.57
CA LYS A 230 -18.24 -0.56 11.41
C LYS A 230 -17.13 -0.10 10.45
N GLU A 231 -17.01 1.19 10.23
CA GLU A 231 -15.97 1.76 9.38
C GLU A 231 -14.56 1.51 9.94
N TYR A 232 -14.40 1.66 11.25
CA TYR A 232 -13.14 1.46 11.95
C TYR A 232 -12.75 -0.01 12.12
N THR A 233 -13.71 -0.87 12.51
CA THR A 233 -13.46 -2.28 12.86
C THR A 233 -13.74 -3.25 11.72
N GLY A 234 -14.45 -2.83 10.68
CA GLY A 234 -14.91 -3.67 9.56
C GLY A 234 -16.22 -4.40 9.81
N VAL A 235 -16.70 -4.46 11.08
CA VAL A 235 -17.93 -5.17 11.48
C VAL A 235 -18.84 -4.27 12.32
N SER A 236 -20.14 -4.57 12.37
CA SER A 236 -21.06 -3.83 13.24
C SER A 236 -20.76 -4.10 14.73
N PRO A 237 -21.14 -3.19 15.67
CA PRO A 237 -20.96 -3.41 17.10
C PRO A 237 -21.55 -4.74 17.58
N ALA A 238 -22.76 -5.08 17.15
CA ALA A 238 -23.40 -6.34 17.50
C ALA A 238 -22.64 -7.58 16.98
N GLN A 239 -22.14 -7.52 15.74
CA GLN A 239 -21.31 -8.60 15.19
C GLN A 239 -19.98 -8.73 15.94
N TYR A 240 -19.38 -7.60 16.32
CA TYR A 240 -18.15 -7.60 17.10
C TYR A 240 -18.35 -8.27 18.47
N GLN A 241 -19.43 -7.93 19.20
CA GLN A 241 -19.77 -8.57 20.47
C GLN A 241 -20.01 -10.07 20.31
N LEU A 242 -20.78 -10.47 19.30
CA LEU A 242 -21.05 -11.89 19.04
C LEU A 242 -19.74 -12.68 18.78
N GLN A 243 -18.80 -12.10 18.04
CA GLN A 243 -17.49 -12.70 17.82
C GLN A 243 -16.68 -12.81 19.13
N GLN A 244 -16.72 -11.79 20.01
CA GLN A 244 -16.04 -11.85 21.31
C GLN A 244 -16.64 -12.96 22.20
N LEU A 245 -17.95 -13.10 22.25
CA LEU A 245 -18.63 -14.15 23.00
C LEU A 245 -18.30 -15.55 22.49
N SER A 246 -18.23 -15.73 21.15
CA SER A 246 -17.89 -17.02 20.55
C SER A 246 -16.46 -17.50 20.86
N LEU A 247 -15.53 -16.56 21.09
CA LEU A 247 -14.12 -16.86 21.43
C LEU A 247 -13.94 -17.34 22.88
N ILE A 248 -14.92 -17.10 23.76
CA ILE A 248 -14.85 -17.49 25.18
C ILE A 248 -15.55 -18.84 25.44
N HIS A 249 -16.47 -19.23 24.54
CA HIS A 249 -17.20 -20.49 24.65
C HIS A 249 -16.54 -21.65 23.88
N ILE A 250 -15.29 -21.50 23.42
CA ILE A 250 -14.45 -22.57 22.91
C ILE A 250 -13.52 -23.06 24.03
#